data_459db1574935948e9690583bee125c00
#
_entry.id   459db1574935948e9690583bee125c00
#
_cell.length_a   1.000
_cell.length_b   1.000
_cell.length_c   1.000
_cell.angle_alpha   90.00
_cell.angle_beta   90.00
_cell.angle_gamma   90.00
#
_symmetry.space_group_name_H-M   'P 1'
#
loop_
_entity.id
_entity.type
_entity.pdbx_description
1 polymer ?
#
loop_
_entity_poly.entity_id
_entity_poly.type
_entity_poly.pdbx_seq_one_letter_code
_entity_poly.pdbx_strand_id
1 'polypeptide(L)'
;MGEGDIEYKFIWEDGTEKKSSRDFSGRATAIYPNGDTYEGYFRDGIRDGYGTYKYSTGQVYEGDFRENLKHGVGRMAYGKKGHYNGYFESGKRHGEGVFMYPNGDTYSGWWKDGLKEGKGTYIFKDTGMKVKGIWRAGSLTEGVWELPSGVLYKGIFENNKPNGEGQWVFTNENVVAGEYKQTVKEDEDAAPEEEEEEEGEAAKKIKVDVKWTTHINLYNSAIAINRVL
;
A
#
# COMPACT_ATOMS: atom_id res chain seq x y z
N MET A 1 12.30 36.08 -17.07
CA MET A 1 11.60 36.64 -15.90
C MET A 1 11.91 35.63 -14.81
N GLY A 2 12.70 36.03 -13.79
CA GLY A 2 13.09 35.13 -12.70
C GLY A 2 11.84 34.71 -11.91
N GLU A 3 11.71 33.41 -11.69
CA GLU A 3 10.80 32.88 -10.67
C GLU A 3 11.23 33.51 -9.36
N GLY A 4 10.40 34.42 -8.82
CA GLY A 4 10.67 35.05 -7.53
C GLY A 4 10.57 33.96 -6.46
N ASP A 5 11.59 33.85 -5.62
CA ASP A 5 11.61 32.95 -4.47
C ASP A 5 10.31 33.12 -3.67
N ILE A 6 9.59 32.01 -3.47
CA ILE A 6 8.38 31.99 -2.64
C ILE A 6 8.84 32.18 -1.20
N GLU A 7 8.49 33.31 -0.58
CA GLU A 7 8.74 33.51 0.85
C GLU A 7 7.69 32.76 1.69
N TYR A 8 8.09 32.29 2.90
CA TYR A 8 7.14 31.75 3.87
C TYR A 8 6.08 32.78 4.23
N LYS A 9 4.80 32.40 4.08
CA LYS A 9 3.65 33.22 4.49
C LYS A 9 2.77 32.42 5.44
N PHE A 10 2.32 33.06 6.48
CA PHE A 10 1.40 32.51 7.45
C PHE A 10 0.17 33.42 7.54
N ILE A 11 -1.00 32.88 7.19
CA ILE A 11 -2.23 33.68 7.00
C ILE A 11 -3.29 33.20 7.99
N TRP A 12 -3.73 34.06 8.87
CA TRP A 12 -4.79 33.79 9.83
C TRP A 12 -6.15 33.76 9.14
N GLU A 13 -7.19 33.27 9.84
CA GLU A 13 -8.55 33.25 9.29
C GLU A 13 -9.12 34.68 9.00
N ASP A 14 -8.66 35.70 9.70
CA ASP A 14 -9.04 37.11 9.45
C ASP A 14 -8.28 37.76 8.29
N GLY A 15 -7.40 37.02 7.60
CA GLY A 15 -6.57 37.49 6.52
C GLY A 15 -5.26 38.16 6.95
N THR A 16 -4.96 38.22 8.24
CA THR A 16 -3.69 38.78 8.73
C THR A 16 -2.50 37.91 8.27
N GLU A 17 -1.54 38.54 7.57
CA GLU A 17 -0.31 37.85 7.13
C GLU A 17 0.82 38.06 8.14
N LYS A 18 1.56 36.98 8.41
CA LYS A 18 2.76 36.91 9.25
C LYS A 18 3.87 36.16 8.54
N LYS A 19 5.12 36.39 8.97
CA LYS A 19 6.31 35.64 8.49
C LYS A 19 6.68 34.46 9.42
N SER A 20 5.85 34.12 10.38
CA SER A 20 6.10 33.04 11.35
C SER A 20 4.78 32.56 11.95
N SER A 21 4.68 31.26 12.18
CA SER A 21 3.60 30.63 12.95
C SER A 21 3.87 30.56 14.45
N ARG A 22 5.06 31.05 14.92
CA ARG A 22 5.49 30.93 16.32
C ARG A 22 4.41 31.42 17.29
N ASP A 23 4.17 30.63 18.34
CA ASP A 23 3.23 30.90 19.42
C ASP A 23 1.76 31.07 18.97
N PHE A 24 1.43 30.66 17.74
CA PHE A 24 0.07 30.70 17.24
C PHE A 24 -0.65 29.37 17.50
N SER A 25 -1.87 29.48 18.07
CA SER A 25 -2.79 28.35 18.20
C SER A 25 -4.15 28.73 17.60
N GLY A 26 -4.64 27.90 16.67
CA GLY A 26 -5.87 28.14 15.93
C GLY A 26 -5.79 27.62 14.51
N ARG A 27 -6.76 27.98 13.66
CA ARG A 27 -6.75 27.62 12.24
C ARG A 27 -6.06 28.72 11.42
N ALA A 28 -5.21 28.31 10.49
CA ALA A 28 -4.49 29.20 9.61
C ALA A 28 -4.04 28.48 8.33
N THR A 29 -3.53 29.27 7.37
CA THR A 29 -2.88 28.76 6.14
C THR A 29 -1.40 29.11 6.20
N ALA A 30 -0.53 28.12 5.96
CA ALA A 30 0.90 28.32 5.74
C ALA A 30 1.24 28.04 4.27
N ILE A 31 2.06 28.93 3.68
CA ILE A 31 2.66 28.75 2.37
C ILE A 31 4.17 28.66 2.58
N TYR A 32 4.75 27.55 2.17
CA TYR A 32 6.16 27.24 2.38
C TYR A 32 7.02 27.65 1.18
N PRO A 33 8.32 27.93 1.39
CA PRO A 33 9.23 28.34 0.31
C PRO A 33 9.35 27.33 -0.83
N ASN A 34 9.14 26.04 -0.55
CA ASN A 34 9.17 24.96 -1.56
C ASN A 34 7.86 24.87 -2.39
N GLY A 35 6.92 25.78 -2.18
CA GLY A 35 5.62 25.79 -2.84
C GLY A 35 4.54 24.91 -2.20
N ASP A 36 4.87 24.18 -1.12
CA ASP A 36 3.88 23.45 -0.36
C ASP A 36 2.91 24.41 0.34
N THR A 37 1.70 23.92 0.62
CA THR A 37 0.74 24.67 1.42
C THR A 37 0.11 23.79 2.48
N TYR A 38 -0.18 24.38 3.64
CA TYR A 38 -0.97 23.73 4.68
C TYR A 38 -2.12 24.64 5.09
N GLU A 39 -3.31 24.10 5.17
CA GLU A 39 -4.49 24.76 5.74
C GLU A 39 -5.06 23.87 6.83
N GLY A 40 -5.07 24.33 8.09
CA GLY A 40 -5.53 23.52 9.20
C GLY A 40 -5.20 24.13 10.55
N TYR A 41 -5.29 23.28 11.57
CA TYR A 41 -5.05 23.67 12.95
C TYR A 41 -3.57 23.67 13.29
N PHE A 42 -3.19 24.68 14.07
CA PHE A 42 -1.88 24.84 14.69
C PHE A 42 -2.04 24.89 16.22
N ARG A 43 -1.03 24.37 16.92
CA ARG A 43 -0.85 24.52 18.36
C ARG A 43 0.58 24.95 18.60
N ASP A 44 0.76 26.10 19.27
CA ASP A 44 2.08 26.68 19.57
C ASP A 44 3.01 26.78 18.33
N GLY A 45 2.41 27.09 17.17
CA GLY A 45 3.12 27.28 15.91
C GLY A 45 3.43 26.02 15.11
N ILE A 46 3.03 24.84 15.58
CA ILE A 46 3.21 23.57 14.88
C ILE A 46 1.85 23.02 14.39
N ARG A 47 1.85 22.27 13.30
CA ARG A 47 0.63 21.62 12.80
C ARG A 47 0.19 20.56 13.80
N ASP A 48 -0.99 20.71 14.37
CA ASP A 48 -1.57 19.82 15.36
C ASP A 48 -3.10 19.89 15.29
N GLY A 49 -3.77 18.80 15.00
CA GLY A 49 -5.19 18.71 14.68
C GLY A 49 -5.43 18.49 13.20
N TYR A 50 -6.69 18.66 12.77
CA TYR A 50 -7.07 18.38 11.39
C TYR A 50 -6.59 19.46 10.42
N GLY A 51 -6.14 19.02 9.22
CA GLY A 51 -5.73 19.94 8.17
C GLY A 51 -5.50 19.27 6.83
N THR A 52 -5.26 20.10 5.82
CA THR A 52 -4.92 19.69 4.45
C THR A 52 -3.53 20.19 4.10
N TYR A 53 -2.63 19.29 3.76
CA TYR A 53 -1.29 19.59 3.25
C TYR A 53 -1.25 19.29 1.75
N LYS A 54 -0.91 20.28 0.95
CA LYS A 54 -0.73 20.14 -0.49
C LYS A 54 0.75 20.31 -0.79
N TYR A 55 1.35 19.26 -1.31
CA TYR A 55 2.74 19.26 -1.77
C TYR A 55 2.84 19.95 -3.13
N SER A 56 3.90 20.67 -3.38
CA SER A 56 4.19 21.31 -4.68
C SER A 56 4.30 20.28 -5.82
N THR A 57 4.62 19.03 -5.49
CA THR A 57 4.63 17.87 -6.40
C THR A 57 3.24 17.37 -6.80
N GLY A 58 2.16 17.96 -6.24
CA GLY A 58 0.76 17.61 -6.54
C GLY A 58 0.16 16.52 -5.67
N GLN A 59 0.89 16.02 -4.68
CA GLN A 59 0.34 15.13 -3.66
C GLN A 59 -0.54 15.94 -2.68
N VAL A 60 -1.50 15.28 -2.02
CA VAL A 60 -2.38 15.93 -1.04
C VAL A 60 -2.63 14.99 0.11
N TYR A 61 -2.35 15.46 1.33
CA TYR A 61 -2.79 14.81 2.55
C TYR A 61 -3.92 15.61 3.20
N GLU A 62 -4.96 14.92 3.63
CA GLU A 62 -6.09 15.46 4.38
C GLU A 62 -6.37 14.56 5.59
N GLY A 63 -6.23 15.08 6.79
CA GLY A 63 -6.39 14.30 8.01
C GLY A 63 -5.77 14.97 9.24
N ASP A 64 -5.58 14.15 10.28
CA ASP A 64 -5.02 14.63 11.53
C ASP A 64 -3.51 14.80 11.46
N PHE A 65 -3.02 15.82 12.16
CA PHE A 65 -1.60 16.07 12.42
C PHE A 65 -1.34 16.06 13.92
N ARG A 66 -0.17 15.58 14.29
CA ARG A 66 0.41 15.68 15.63
C ARG A 66 1.87 16.06 15.50
N GLU A 67 2.28 17.15 16.15
CA GLU A 67 3.67 17.61 16.16
C GLU A 67 4.28 17.71 14.73
N ASN A 68 3.56 18.32 13.80
CA ASN A 68 3.90 18.46 12.38
C ASN A 68 3.87 17.17 11.54
N LEU A 69 3.58 16.00 12.12
CA LEU A 69 3.53 14.72 11.40
C LEU A 69 2.09 14.29 11.11
N LYS A 70 1.88 13.62 9.98
CA LYS A 70 0.61 12.94 9.69
C LYS A 70 0.32 11.94 10.80
N HIS A 71 -0.88 11.96 11.36
CA HIS A 71 -1.27 11.13 12.49
C HIS A 71 -2.77 10.78 12.41
N GLY A 72 -3.21 9.78 13.21
CA GLY A 72 -4.64 9.44 13.26
C GLY A 72 -5.21 9.03 11.91
N VAL A 73 -6.47 9.37 11.66
CA VAL A 73 -7.13 9.02 10.40
C VAL A 73 -6.88 10.10 9.35
N GLY A 74 -6.54 9.66 8.13
CA GLY A 74 -6.33 10.58 7.03
C GLY A 74 -6.42 9.93 5.66
N ARG A 75 -6.44 10.78 4.65
CA ARG A 75 -6.37 10.43 3.24
C ARG A 75 -5.12 11.03 2.62
N MET A 76 -4.34 10.22 1.94
CA MET A 76 -3.19 10.66 1.15
C MET A 76 -3.42 10.34 -0.31
N ALA A 77 -3.46 11.35 -1.16
CA ALA A 77 -3.47 11.22 -2.61
C ALA A 77 -2.04 11.38 -3.12
N TYR A 78 -1.49 10.33 -3.76
CA TYR A 78 -0.14 10.30 -4.32
C TYR A 78 -0.11 10.71 -5.81
N GLY A 79 -1.02 11.57 -6.23
CA GLY A 79 -1.16 11.96 -7.63
C GLY A 79 -1.48 10.75 -8.51
N LYS A 80 -0.62 10.49 -9.51
CA LYS A 80 -0.80 9.36 -10.44
C LYS A 80 -0.49 7.99 -9.82
N LYS A 81 0.08 7.94 -8.59
CA LYS A 81 0.46 6.67 -7.91
C LYS A 81 -0.68 6.06 -7.10
N GLY A 82 -1.87 6.68 -7.06
CA GLY A 82 -3.04 6.19 -6.33
C GLY A 82 -3.35 6.98 -5.07
N HIS A 83 -4.12 6.39 -4.16
CA HIS A 83 -4.45 7.03 -2.88
C HIS A 83 -4.62 6.02 -1.75
N TYR A 84 -4.34 6.49 -0.54
CA TYR A 84 -4.51 5.75 0.70
C TYR A 84 -5.55 6.44 1.59
N ASN A 85 -6.40 5.63 2.23
CA ASN A 85 -7.30 6.06 3.29
C ASN A 85 -7.10 5.13 4.48
N GLY A 86 -6.75 5.67 5.64
CA GLY A 86 -6.48 4.84 6.81
C GLY A 86 -5.75 5.59 7.92
N TYR A 87 -5.15 4.81 8.81
CA TYR A 87 -4.42 5.35 9.93
C TYR A 87 -2.99 5.74 9.55
N PHE A 88 -2.50 6.81 10.17
CA PHE A 88 -1.13 7.28 10.11
C PHE A 88 -0.55 7.37 11.52
N GLU A 89 0.71 7.02 11.66
CA GLU A 89 1.51 7.20 12.87
C GLU A 89 2.88 7.72 12.48
N SER A 90 3.30 8.83 13.13
CA SER A 90 4.61 9.45 12.87
C SER A 90 4.92 9.69 11.39
N GLY A 91 3.92 10.14 10.64
CA GLY A 91 4.02 10.46 9.20
C GLY A 91 3.79 9.28 8.26
N LYS A 92 3.79 8.03 8.74
CA LYS A 92 3.72 6.81 7.93
C LYS A 92 2.35 6.15 8.02
N ARG A 93 1.97 5.39 6.98
CA ARG A 93 0.78 4.53 7.02
C ARG A 93 0.95 3.50 8.13
N HIS A 94 -0.05 3.37 8.98
CA HIS A 94 -0.05 2.47 10.13
C HIS A 94 -1.46 1.92 10.40
N GLY A 95 -1.59 0.84 11.20
CA GLY A 95 -2.90 0.31 11.53
C GLY A 95 -3.71 -0.14 10.32
N GLU A 96 -5.02 0.02 10.36
CA GLU A 96 -5.90 -0.36 9.27
C GLU A 96 -5.99 0.71 8.19
N GLY A 97 -6.00 0.28 6.92
CA GLY A 97 -6.17 1.18 5.80
C GLY A 97 -6.37 0.51 4.46
N VAL A 98 -6.81 1.30 3.51
CA VAL A 98 -7.08 0.89 2.13
C VAL A 98 -6.23 1.72 1.19
N PHE A 99 -5.47 1.05 0.34
CA PHE A 99 -4.74 1.67 -0.76
C PHE A 99 -5.41 1.29 -2.08
N MET A 100 -5.73 2.29 -2.88
CA MET A 100 -6.22 2.12 -4.25
C MET A 100 -5.12 2.51 -5.24
N TYR A 101 -4.70 1.56 -6.05
CA TYR A 101 -3.67 1.71 -7.06
C TYR A 101 -4.20 2.39 -8.33
N PRO A 102 -3.33 2.96 -9.19
CA PRO A 102 -3.76 3.63 -10.44
C PRO A 102 -4.49 2.72 -11.41
N ASN A 103 -4.16 1.42 -11.43
CA ASN A 103 -4.82 0.40 -12.24
C ASN A 103 -6.19 -0.04 -11.68
N GLY A 104 -6.61 0.54 -10.55
CA GLY A 104 -7.86 0.21 -9.87
C GLY A 104 -7.78 -0.98 -8.93
N ASP A 105 -6.63 -1.64 -8.80
CA ASP A 105 -6.42 -2.65 -7.77
C ASP A 105 -6.57 -2.01 -6.38
N THR A 106 -6.91 -2.83 -5.39
CA THR A 106 -7.02 -2.36 -4.02
C THR A 106 -6.33 -3.30 -3.05
N TYR A 107 -5.67 -2.72 -2.06
CA TYR A 107 -5.25 -3.44 -0.86
C TYR A 107 -6.02 -2.90 0.34
N SER A 108 -6.63 -3.77 1.11
CA SER A 108 -7.30 -3.46 2.37
C SER A 108 -6.74 -4.35 3.46
N GLY A 109 -6.17 -3.77 4.49
CA GLY A 109 -5.53 -4.52 5.57
C GLY A 109 -4.70 -3.67 6.49
N TRP A 110 -3.81 -4.34 7.20
CA TRP A 110 -2.92 -3.74 8.16
C TRP A 110 -1.65 -3.18 7.53
N TRP A 111 -1.16 -2.09 8.11
CA TRP A 111 0.04 -1.36 7.72
C TRP A 111 0.92 -1.12 8.94
N LYS A 112 2.21 -1.16 8.74
CA LYS A 112 3.21 -0.80 9.74
C LYS A 112 4.37 -0.10 9.06
N ASP A 113 4.72 1.09 9.55
CA ASP A 113 5.84 1.90 9.04
C ASP A 113 5.83 2.10 7.51
N GLY A 114 4.63 2.30 6.92
CA GLY A 114 4.45 2.47 5.47
C GLY A 114 4.28 1.18 4.67
N LEU A 115 4.54 0.01 5.25
CA LEU A 115 4.49 -1.28 4.57
C LEU A 115 3.23 -2.08 4.94
N LYS A 116 2.78 -2.94 4.02
CA LYS A 116 1.70 -3.92 4.31
C LYS A 116 2.20 -4.89 5.37
N GLU A 117 1.40 -5.09 6.43
CA GLU A 117 1.76 -5.94 7.56
C GLU A 117 0.51 -6.67 8.08
N GLY A 118 0.67 -7.91 8.59
CA GLY A 118 -0.43 -8.67 9.16
C GLY A 118 -1.49 -9.07 8.14
N LYS A 119 -2.75 -9.13 8.58
CA LYS A 119 -3.87 -9.57 7.72
C LYS A 119 -4.24 -8.51 6.69
N GLY A 120 -4.44 -8.97 5.44
CA GLY A 120 -4.90 -8.07 4.37
C GLY A 120 -5.46 -8.83 3.18
N THR A 121 -6.19 -8.08 2.36
CA THR A 121 -6.78 -8.56 1.09
C THR A 121 -6.36 -7.63 -0.03
N TYR A 122 -5.78 -8.21 -1.07
CA TYR A 122 -5.51 -7.54 -2.33
C TYR A 122 -6.52 -7.99 -3.37
N ILE A 123 -7.12 -7.07 -4.08
CA ILE A 123 -8.12 -7.32 -5.14
C ILE A 123 -7.57 -6.78 -6.45
N PHE A 124 -7.44 -7.66 -7.42
CA PHE A 124 -7.08 -7.31 -8.80
C PHE A 124 -8.34 -6.85 -9.54
N LYS A 125 -8.38 -5.59 -9.93
CA LYS A 125 -9.55 -4.98 -10.55
C LYS A 125 -9.93 -5.65 -11.86
N ASP A 126 -8.94 -5.93 -12.72
CA ASP A 126 -9.19 -6.44 -14.08
C ASP A 126 -9.67 -7.87 -14.07
N THR A 127 -9.16 -8.71 -13.17
CA THR A 127 -9.48 -10.14 -13.12
C THR A 127 -10.56 -10.49 -12.10
N GLY A 128 -10.78 -9.61 -11.10
CA GLY A 128 -11.63 -9.90 -9.96
C GLY A 128 -11.03 -10.93 -8.97
N MET A 129 -9.79 -11.38 -9.22
CA MET A 129 -9.07 -12.28 -8.31
C MET A 129 -8.78 -11.55 -7.00
N LYS A 130 -8.85 -12.30 -5.90
CA LYS A 130 -8.50 -11.79 -4.57
C LYS A 130 -7.37 -12.61 -3.98
N VAL A 131 -6.50 -11.92 -3.25
CA VAL A 131 -5.43 -12.52 -2.46
C VAL A 131 -5.64 -12.12 -1.00
N LYS A 132 -6.01 -13.09 -0.17
CA LYS A 132 -6.24 -12.89 1.27
C LYS A 132 -5.13 -13.59 2.03
N GLY A 133 -4.44 -12.91 2.95
CA GLY A 133 -3.35 -13.58 3.66
C GLY A 133 -2.65 -12.72 4.70
N ILE A 134 -1.46 -13.20 5.04
CA ILE A 134 -0.55 -12.55 5.99
C ILE A 134 0.57 -11.89 5.20
N TRP A 135 0.72 -10.61 5.45
CA TRP A 135 1.75 -9.77 4.84
C TRP A 135 2.84 -9.50 5.86
N ARG A 136 4.08 -9.45 5.43
CA ARG A 136 5.25 -9.08 6.23
C ARG A 136 6.15 -8.18 5.41
N ALA A 137 6.47 -7.02 5.94
CA ALA A 137 7.33 -6.04 5.27
C ALA A 137 6.96 -5.82 3.79
N GLY A 138 5.66 -5.63 3.50
CA GLY A 138 5.14 -5.37 2.15
C GLY A 138 4.85 -6.60 1.30
N SER A 139 5.33 -7.79 1.67
CA SER A 139 5.20 -9.02 0.88
C SER A 139 4.21 -10.01 1.50
N LEU A 140 3.44 -10.70 0.66
CA LEU A 140 2.59 -11.80 1.06
C LEU A 140 3.45 -13.01 1.40
N THR A 141 3.22 -13.64 2.56
CA THR A 141 3.96 -14.82 3.02
C THR A 141 3.11 -16.08 3.10
N GLU A 142 1.84 -15.94 3.43
CA GLU A 142 0.89 -17.06 3.53
C GLU A 142 -0.50 -16.54 3.14
N GLY A 143 -1.26 -17.34 2.40
CA GLY A 143 -2.59 -16.87 2.02
C GLY A 143 -3.37 -17.76 1.09
N VAL A 144 -4.44 -17.18 0.58
CA VAL A 144 -5.39 -17.80 -0.34
C VAL A 144 -5.56 -16.91 -1.57
N TRP A 145 -5.32 -17.45 -2.75
CA TRP A 145 -5.86 -16.90 -3.97
C TRP A 145 -7.29 -17.37 -4.17
N GLU A 146 -8.19 -16.45 -4.36
CA GLU A 146 -9.58 -16.70 -4.68
C GLU A 146 -9.83 -16.23 -6.11
N LEU A 147 -10.03 -17.20 -7.02
CA LEU A 147 -10.36 -16.91 -8.40
C LEU A 147 -11.84 -16.54 -8.53
N PRO A 148 -12.25 -15.76 -9.54
CA PRO A 148 -13.66 -15.44 -9.77
C PRO A 148 -14.56 -16.65 -10.00
N SER A 149 -13.98 -17.75 -10.47
CA SER A 149 -14.66 -19.05 -10.60
C SER A 149 -15.02 -19.72 -9.28
N GLY A 150 -14.51 -19.20 -8.15
CA GLY A 150 -14.65 -19.81 -6.83
C GLY A 150 -13.56 -20.85 -6.50
N VAL A 151 -12.64 -21.12 -7.43
CA VAL A 151 -11.49 -21.98 -7.17
C VAL A 151 -10.51 -21.24 -6.29
N LEU A 152 -9.96 -21.96 -5.30
CA LEU A 152 -9.01 -21.40 -4.33
C LEU A 152 -7.65 -22.08 -4.46
N TYR A 153 -6.58 -21.30 -4.35
CA TYR A 153 -5.26 -21.81 -4.00
C TYR A 153 -4.92 -21.39 -2.57
N LYS A 154 -4.47 -22.34 -1.75
CA LYS A 154 -4.02 -22.10 -0.37
C LYS A 154 -2.57 -22.54 -0.26
N GLY A 155 -1.69 -21.68 0.23
CA GLY A 155 -0.28 -22.02 0.32
C GLY A 155 0.59 -20.90 0.86
N ILE A 156 1.88 -21.11 0.71
CA ILE A 156 2.95 -20.20 1.07
C ILE A 156 3.30 -19.35 -0.15
N PHE A 157 3.75 -18.15 0.11
CA PHE A 157 4.11 -17.16 -0.90
C PHE A 157 5.49 -16.58 -0.61
N GLU A 158 6.20 -16.31 -1.67
CA GLU A 158 7.45 -15.57 -1.68
C GLU A 158 7.44 -14.67 -2.92
N ASN A 159 8.02 -13.48 -2.84
CA ASN A 159 7.95 -12.50 -3.93
C ASN A 159 6.52 -12.26 -4.46
N ASN A 160 5.52 -12.29 -3.57
CA ASN A 160 4.08 -12.17 -3.88
C ASN A 160 3.53 -13.22 -4.86
N LYS A 161 4.23 -14.32 -5.06
CA LYS A 161 3.81 -15.47 -5.89
C LYS A 161 3.88 -16.77 -5.07
N PRO A 162 3.10 -17.80 -5.42
CA PRO A 162 3.14 -19.07 -4.71
C PRO A 162 4.55 -19.67 -4.75
N ASN A 163 4.98 -20.23 -3.63
CA ASN A 163 6.23 -20.97 -3.50
C ASN A 163 6.07 -22.06 -2.45
N GLY A 164 6.63 -23.25 -2.72
CA GLY A 164 6.53 -24.39 -1.82
C GLY A 164 5.16 -25.06 -1.84
N GLU A 165 4.83 -25.74 -0.76
CA GLU A 165 3.64 -26.57 -0.67
C GLU A 165 2.34 -25.76 -0.67
N GLY A 166 1.30 -26.35 -1.29
CA GLY A 166 -0.01 -25.74 -1.35
C GLY A 166 -1.08 -26.67 -1.88
N GLN A 167 -2.30 -26.13 -1.93
CA GLN A 167 -3.47 -26.89 -2.34
C GLN A 167 -4.38 -26.04 -3.24
N TRP A 168 -4.82 -26.64 -4.34
CA TRP A 168 -5.94 -26.15 -5.12
C TRP A 168 -7.21 -26.79 -4.60
N VAL A 169 -8.22 -25.96 -4.28
CA VAL A 169 -9.53 -26.39 -3.82
C VAL A 169 -10.55 -25.95 -4.87
N PHE A 170 -11.21 -26.89 -5.47
CA PHE A 170 -12.19 -26.66 -6.53
C PHE A 170 -13.61 -26.50 -5.93
N THR A 171 -14.52 -25.93 -6.72
CA THR A 171 -15.90 -25.66 -6.29
C THR A 171 -16.73 -26.91 -5.99
N ASN A 172 -16.31 -28.07 -6.49
CA ASN A 172 -16.89 -29.39 -6.19
C ASN A 172 -16.21 -30.05 -4.97
N GLU A 173 -15.47 -29.27 -4.15
CA GLU A 173 -14.75 -29.71 -2.95
C GLU A 173 -13.54 -30.64 -3.23
N ASN A 174 -13.21 -30.91 -4.48
CA ASN A 174 -12.00 -31.65 -4.80
C ASN A 174 -10.76 -30.83 -4.42
N VAL A 175 -9.76 -31.51 -3.85
CA VAL A 175 -8.50 -30.91 -3.43
C VAL A 175 -7.35 -31.57 -4.19
N VAL A 176 -6.48 -30.75 -4.76
CA VAL A 176 -5.24 -31.19 -5.40
C VAL A 176 -4.06 -30.58 -4.65
N ALA A 177 -3.31 -31.40 -3.94
CA ALA A 177 -2.09 -30.99 -3.26
C ALA A 177 -0.88 -31.05 -4.21
N GLY A 178 0.09 -30.20 -3.97
CA GLY A 178 1.32 -30.13 -4.75
C GLY A 178 2.22 -29.00 -4.26
N GLU A 179 3.19 -28.68 -5.06
CA GLU A 179 4.13 -27.58 -4.77
C GLU A 179 4.28 -26.65 -5.95
N TYR A 180 4.51 -25.37 -5.65
CA TYR A 180 5.04 -24.38 -6.59
C TYR A 180 6.55 -24.24 -6.41
N LYS A 181 7.27 -24.22 -7.52
CA LYS A 181 8.69 -23.84 -7.56
C LYS A 181 8.84 -22.54 -8.31
N GLN A 182 9.57 -21.62 -7.72
CA GLN A 182 9.91 -20.36 -8.34
C GLN A 182 11.25 -20.44 -9.05
N THR A 183 11.34 -19.77 -10.19
CA THR A 183 12.61 -19.42 -10.84
C THR A 183 12.68 -17.91 -10.89
N VAL A 184 13.63 -17.33 -10.17
CA VAL A 184 13.84 -15.88 -10.09
C VAL A 184 14.92 -15.49 -11.08
N LYS A 185 14.65 -14.47 -11.90
CA LYS A 185 15.63 -13.84 -12.80
C LYS A 185 15.67 -12.37 -12.48
N GLU A 186 16.86 -11.78 -12.50
CA GLU A 186 16.97 -10.32 -12.47
C GLU A 186 16.39 -9.76 -13.78
N ASP A 187 15.59 -8.72 -13.68
CA ASP A 187 15.01 -8.05 -14.84
C ASP A 187 16.02 -7.02 -15.34
N GLU A 188 16.89 -7.44 -16.24
CA GLU A 188 17.95 -6.58 -16.80
C GLU A 188 17.40 -5.42 -17.64
N ASP A 189 16.15 -5.51 -18.09
CA ASP A 189 15.47 -4.49 -18.92
C ASP A 189 14.60 -3.53 -18.09
N ALA A 190 14.56 -3.67 -16.78
CA ALA A 190 13.77 -2.81 -15.92
C ALA A 190 14.35 -1.40 -15.87
N ALA A 191 13.65 -0.43 -16.46
CA ALA A 191 14.00 0.98 -16.31
C ALA A 191 14.00 1.36 -14.82
N PRO A 192 14.98 2.16 -14.36
CA PRO A 192 14.99 2.66 -13.00
C PRO A 192 13.72 3.50 -12.77
N GLU A 193 12.95 3.16 -11.74
CA GLU A 193 11.90 4.07 -11.29
C GLU A 193 12.58 5.24 -10.59
N GLU A 194 12.25 6.47 -10.98
CA GLU A 194 12.65 7.67 -10.24
C GLU A 194 11.98 7.58 -8.85
N GLU A 195 12.79 7.25 -7.86
CA GLU A 195 12.37 7.17 -6.47
C GLU A 195 12.41 8.56 -5.86
N GLU A 196 11.24 9.08 -5.51
CA GLU A 196 11.14 10.10 -4.48
C GLU A 196 11.32 9.42 -3.12
N GLU A 197 12.28 9.91 -2.34
CA GLU A 197 12.73 9.42 -1.03
C GLU A 197 11.67 9.50 0.10
N GLU A 198 10.48 9.03 -0.12
CA GLU A 198 9.53 8.79 0.96
C GLU A 198 8.91 7.40 0.79
N GLU A 199 9.39 6.44 1.56
CA GLU A 199 8.82 5.11 1.84
C GLU A 199 9.42 3.90 1.11
N GLY A 200 10.46 3.34 1.70
CA GLY A 200 10.86 1.95 1.55
C GLY A 200 11.87 1.69 0.44
N GLU A 201 12.88 0.89 0.77
CA GLU A 201 13.89 0.45 -0.18
C GLU A 201 13.26 0.04 -1.51
N ALA A 202 13.80 0.58 -2.60
CA ALA A 202 13.51 0.15 -3.95
C ALA A 202 13.74 -1.35 -4.08
N ALA A 203 12.66 -2.09 -4.12
CA ALA A 203 12.75 -3.52 -4.42
C ALA A 203 13.24 -3.67 -5.86
N LYS A 204 14.41 -4.29 -6.05
CA LYS A 204 14.90 -4.67 -7.39
C LYS A 204 13.77 -5.37 -8.14
N LYS A 205 13.49 -4.91 -9.36
CA LYS A 205 12.52 -5.60 -10.21
C LYS A 205 13.07 -6.97 -10.54
N ILE A 206 12.37 -8.00 -10.10
CA ILE A 206 12.69 -9.39 -10.38
C ILE A 206 11.56 -10.00 -11.20
N LYS A 207 11.93 -10.78 -12.21
CA LYS A 207 10.98 -11.63 -12.93
C LYS A 207 10.93 -12.98 -12.25
N VAL A 208 9.74 -13.35 -11.77
CA VAL A 208 9.52 -14.61 -11.06
C VAL A 208 8.59 -15.49 -11.89
N ASP A 209 9.11 -16.59 -12.38
CA ASP A 209 8.31 -17.64 -13.03
C ASP A 209 7.94 -18.71 -12.01
N VAL A 210 6.72 -19.23 -12.07
CA VAL A 210 6.21 -20.24 -11.14
C VAL A 210 5.76 -21.49 -11.89
N LYS A 211 6.11 -22.67 -11.36
CA LYS A 211 5.71 -23.95 -11.91
C LYS A 211 5.05 -24.80 -10.83
N TRP A 212 3.86 -25.29 -11.10
CA TRP A 212 3.12 -26.22 -10.24
C TRP A 212 3.52 -27.67 -10.54
N THR A 213 3.70 -28.48 -9.49
CA THR A 213 3.89 -29.92 -9.56
C THR A 213 2.91 -30.58 -8.59
N THR A 214 2.04 -31.42 -9.09
CA THR A 214 1.08 -32.16 -8.28
C THR A 214 1.77 -33.30 -7.54
N HIS A 215 1.45 -33.50 -6.26
CA HIS A 215 1.86 -34.65 -5.50
C HIS A 215 0.96 -35.84 -5.88
N ILE A 216 1.45 -36.69 -6.77
CA ILE A 216 0.77 -37.95 -7.12
C ILE A 216 1.15 -38.97 -6.05
N ASN A 217 0.25 -39.22 -5.10
CA ASN A 217 0.43 -40.29 -4.15
C ASN A 217 -0.11 -41.58 -4.80
N LEU A 218 0.77 -42.43 -5.33
CA LEU A 218 0.43 -43.66 -6.04
C LEU A 218 -0.44 -44.62 -5.19
N TYR A 219 -0.41 -44.49 -3.86
CA TYR A 219 -1.25 -45.29 -2.95
C TYR A 219 -2.70 -44.78 -2.85
N ASN A 220 -2.99 -43.53 -3.23
CA ASN A 220 -4.33 -42.96 -3.22
C ASN A 220 -4.95 -42.78 -4.60
N SER A 221 -4.27 -43.17 -5.66
CA SER A 221 -4.75 -43.00 -7.04
C SER A 221 -6.06 -43.75 -7.31
N ALA A 222 -6.26 -44.92 -6.68
CA ALA A 222 -7.52 -45.66 -6.80
C ALA A 222 -8.72 -44.98 -6.12
N ILE A 223 -8.47 -44.20 -5.06
CA ILE A 223 -9.55 -43.48 -4.34
C ILE A 223 -9.81 -42.12 -5.02
N ALA A 224 -8.77 -41.48 -5.55
CA ALA A 224 -8.90 -40.20 -6.28
C ALA A 224 -9.60 -40.36 -7.62
N ILE A 225 -9.34 -41.50 -8.36
CA ILE A 225 -9.98 -41.79 -9.64
C ILE A 225 -11.47 -42.10 -9.46
N ASN A 226 -11.88 -42.73 -8.36
CA ASN A 226 -13.30 -43.01 -8.05
C ASN A 226 -14.10 -41.80 -7.55
N ARG A 227 -13.46 -40.63 -7.33
CA ARG A 227 -14.11 -39.35 -6.97
C ARG A 227 -14.14 -38.35 -8.11
N VAL A 228 -13.54 -38.68 -9.26
CA VAL A 228 -13.52 -37.81 -10.45
C VAL A 228 -14.43 -38.34 -11.58
N LEU A 229 -15.13 -39.48 -11.36
CA LEU A 229 -16.18 -40.01 -12.24
C LEU A 229 -17.58 -39.82 -11.54
#